data_5b2a4a04e53c6dd26dc7b06057d526d9
#
_entry.id   5b2a4a04e53c6dd26dc7b06057d526d9
#
_cell.length_a   1.000
_cell.length_b   1.000
_cell.length_c   1.000
_cell.angle_alpha   90.00
_cell.angle_beta   90.00
_cell.angle_gamma   90.00
#
_symmetry.space_group_name_H-M   'P 1'
#
loop_
_entity.id
_entity.type
_entity.pdbx_description
1 polymer ?
#
loop_
_entity_poly.entity_id
_entity_poly.type
_entity_poly.pdbx_seq_one_letter_code
_entity_poly.pdbx_strand_id
1 'polypeptide(L)'
;MAEVLMDFPELSITIDGRKEPIMKRTCLIANTSNMPVAAREASIYTGITVAEYFRDQGKAVAMMADSSSRWAEALREISGRLGEMPADQGFPAYLGAKLASFYERAGSSQCLGSPERAGSISIVGAVSPPGGDFSDPVTSSTLGIVQVFWGLDKKLAQRKHFPSINTAMSYSKYTNVLDKFYQKDHPDFPKLRDQIRELLTNSEDLDQVVQLVGKSALGDPDKIILDVAAMLKDDFLQQNGYSDYDQFCPLWKTEYMMKAFMQFQDEAQKAVQGGLSWSKVRESTSEIQHGLRNMKFELPDNEEEVSKKYDQLLQSMSEKFASVTED
;
A
#
# COMPACT_ATOMS: atom_id res chain seq x y z
N MET A 1 -9.95 -7.00 17.05
CA MET A 1 -9.52 -7.14 18.46
C MET A 1 -9.44 -8.61 18.88
N ALA A 2 -10.49 -9.42 18.71
CA ALA A 2 -10.43 -10.83 19.07
C ALA A 2 -9.32 -11.60 18.33
N GLU A 3 -9.17 -11.39 17.03
CA GLU A 3 -8.10 -11.97 16.20
C GLU A 3 -6.71 -11.56 16.70
N VAL A 4 -6.51 -10.26 16.99
CA VAL A 4 -5.23 -9.78 17.54
C VAL A 4 -4.90 -10.46 18.88
N LEU A 5 -5.89 -10.68 19.73
CA LEU A 5 -5.70 -11.38 21.00
C LEU A 5 -5.39 -12.87 20.83
N MET A 6 -5.86 -13.48 19.74
CA MET A 6 -5.58 -14.89 19.43
C MET A 6 -4.23 -15.07 18.71
N ASP A 7 -3.96 -14.27 17.71
CA ASP A 7 -2.84 -14.47 16.78
C ASP A 7 -1.51 -13.86 17.29
N PHE A 8 -1.56 -12.68 17.91
CA PHE A 8 -0.34 -11.98 18.35
C PHE A 8 0.48 -12.71 19.40
N PRO A 9 -0.10 -13.49 20.34
CA PRO A 9 0.69 -14.31 21.27
C PRO A 9 1.52 -15.40 20.59
N GLU A 10 1.08 -15.89 19.42
CA GLU A 10 1.78 -16.91 18.65
C GLU A 10 2.91 -16.31 17.79
N LEU A 11 2.78 -15.04 17.42
CA LEU A 11 3.79 -14.33 16.65
C LEU A 11 4.94 -13.89 17.56
N SER A 12 6.15 -14.13 17.08
CA SER A 12 7.37 -13.77 17.80
C SER A 12 8.40 -13.14 16.89
N ILE A 13 9.19 -12.23 17.46
CA ILE A 13 10.32 -11.60 16.80
C ILE A 13 11.60 -11.90 17.57
N THR A 14 12.72 -11.93 16.87
CA THR A 14 14.03 -12.09 17.49
C THR A 14 14.67 -10.73 17.70
N ILE A 15 14.98 -10.37 18.94
CA ILE A 15 15.62 -9.11 19.33
C ILE A 15 16.82 -9.47 20.17
N ASP A 16 18.00 -8.98 19.76
CA ASP A 16 19.27 -9.26 20.45
C ASP A 16 19.48 -10.76 20.73
N GLY A 17 19.11 -11.62 19.78
CA GLY A 17 19.21 -13.07 19.89
C GLY A 17 18.17 -13.75 20.79
N ARG A 18 17.20 -12.99 21.32
CA ARG A 18 16.10 -13.52 22.13
C ARG A 18 14.79 -13.50 21.37
N LYS A 19 14.09 -14.63 21.39
CA LYS A 19 12.74 -14.73 20.81
C LYS A 19 11.72 -14.15 21.78
N GLU A 20 11.04 -13.09 21.39
CA GLU A 20 10.01 -12.43 22.18
C GLU A 20 8.66 -12.39 21.47
N PRO A 21 7.54 -12.65 22.15
CA PRO A 21 6.22 -12.53 21.54
C PRO A 21 5.88 -11.06 21.25
N ILE A 22 5.23 -10.80 20.11
CA ILE A 22 4.84 -9.45 19.69
C ILE A 22 3.88 -8.80 20.70
N MET A 23 3.06 -9.60 21.40
CA MET A 23 2.15 -9.08 22.43
C MET A 23 2.85 -8.29 23.54
N LYS A 24 4.09 -8.58 23.87
CA LYS A 24 4.85 -7.78 24.84
C LYS A 24 5.13 -6.34 24.39
N ARG A 25 5.02 -6.09 23.10
CA ARG A 25 5.23 -4.79 22.46
C ARG A 25 3.94 -4.17 21.94
N THR A 26 2.80 -4.76 22.28
CA THR A 26 1.50 -4.33 21.79
C THR A 26 0.63 -3.86 22.96
N CYS A 27 0.07 -2.66 22.82
CA CYS A 27 -0.94 -2.14 23.74
C CYS A 27 -2.27 -2.08 22.99
N LEU A 28 -3.30 -2.72 23.56
CA LEU A 28 -4.65 -2.72 22.99
C LEU A 28 -5.55 -1.77 23.78
N ILE A 29 -6.16 -0.81 23.06
CA ILE A 29 -7.13 0.13 23.62
C ILE A 29 -8.44 -0.14 22.92
N ALA A 30 -9.40 -0.71 23.64
CA ALA A 30 -10.69 -1.10 23.10
C ALA A 30 -11.80 -0.18 23.60
N ASN A 31 -12.61 0.31 22.66
CA ASN A 31 -13.87 0.96 22.95
C ASN A 31 -14.93 0.40 22.03
N THR A 32 -15.85 -0.39 22.59
CA THR A 32 -16.93 -1.03 21.83
C THR A 32 -18.15 -0.12 21.76
N SER A 33 -19.05 -0.38 20.81
CA SER A 33 -20.25 0.45 20.56
C SER A 33 -21.24 0.52 21.73
N ASN A 34 -21.15 -0.42 22.68
CA ASN A 34 -21.97 -0.44 23.90
C ASN A 34 -21.38 0.37 25.05
N MET A 35 -20.19 0.93 24.90
CA MET A 35 -19.58 1.80 25.91
C MET A 35 -20.13 3.21 25.84
N PRO A 36 -20.02 4.02 26.93
CA PRO A 36 -20.46 5.41 26.93
C PRO A 36 -19.79 6.26 25.87
N VAL A 37 -20.51 7.20 25.30
CA VAL A 37 -20.02 8.09 24.24
C VAL A 37 -18.77 8.86 24.64
N ALA A 38 -18.72 9.35 25.88
CA ALA A 38 -17.54 10.04 26.40
C ALA A 38 -16.30 9.14 26.43
N ALA A 39 -16.47 7.85 26.71
CA ALA A 39 -15.38 6.86 26.67
C ALA A 39 -14.90 6.64 25.23
N ARG A 40 -15.81 6.61 24.25
CA ARG A 40 -15.45 6.53 22.82
C ARG A 40 -14.64 7.76 22.37
N GLU A 41 -15.06 8.93 22.78
CA GLU A 41 -14.32 10.16 22.45
C GLU A 41 -12.95 10.17 23.11
N ALA A 42 -12.84 9.78 24.39
CA ALA A 42 -11.59 9.77 25.14
C ALA A 42 -10.58 8.71 24.70
N SER A 43 -11.02 7.62 24.07
CA SER A 43 -10.15 6.49 23.71
C SER A 43 -9.02 6.86 22.75
N ILE A 44 -9.27 7.79 21.82
CA ILE A 44 -8.27 8.22 20.86
C ILE A 44 -7.13 9.00 21.53
N TYR A 45 -7.46 9.83 22.52
CA TYR A 45 -6.46 10.57 23.30
C TYR A 45 -5.66 9.64 24.20
N THR A 46 -6.30 8.63 24.77
CA THR A 46 -5.59 7.58 25.53
C THR A 46 -4.58 6.87 24.63
N GLY A 47 -4.99 6.48 23.44
CA GLY A 47 -4.13 5.82 22.47
C GLY A 47 -2.91 6.62 22.07
N ILE A 48 -3.13 7.88 21.68
CA ILE A 48 -2.02 8.73 21.24
C ILE A 48 -1.09 9.11 22.41
N THR A 49 -1.62 9.26 23.62
CA THR A 49 -0.80 9.53 24.79
C THR A 49 0.12 8.38 25.13
N VAL A 50 -0.36 7.13 25.05
CA VAL A 50 0.47 5.93 25.23
C VAL A 50 1.53 5.84 24.13
N ALA A 51 1.17 6.14 22.87
CA ALA A 51 2.12 6.18 21.76
C ALA A 51 3.22 7.21 21.99
N GLU A 52 2.86 8.42 22.43
CA GLU A 52 3.81 9.50 22.73
C GLU A 52 4.73 9.15 23.91
N TYR A 53 4.23 8.43 24.91
CA TYR A 53 5.05 7.97 26.03
C TYR A 53 6.20 7.06 25.55
N PHE A 54 5.92 6.15 24.66
CA PHE A 54 6.98 5.27 24.11
C PHE A 54 7.87 5.99 23.09
N ARG A 55 7.30 6.92 22.29
CA ARG A 55 8.11 7.79 21.43
C ARG A 55 9.15 8.55 22.24
N ASP A 56 8.76 9.12 23.34
CA ASP A 56 9.64 9.94 24.20
C ASP A 56 10.74 9.11 24.89
N GLN A 57 10.61 7.79 24.88
CA GLN A 57 11.69 6.88 25.23
C GLN A 57 12.65 6.57 24.07
N GLY A 58 12.49 7.21 22.91
CA GLY A 58 13.30 6.99 21.72
C GLY A 58 12.87 5.79 20.88
N LYS A 59 11.61 5.36 20.99
CA LYS A 59 11.09 4.21 20.22
C LYS A 59 10.33 4.66 18.98
N ALA A 60 10.33 3.81 17.96
CA ALA A 60 9.42 3.92 16.83
C ALA A 60 8.10 3.23 17.17
N VAL A 61 7.01 3.98 17.14
CA VAL A 61 5.67 3.51 17.54
C VAL A 61 4.76 3.52 16.32
N ALA A 62 4.07 2.41 16.07
CA ALA A 62 2.99 2.33 15.10
C ALA A 62 1.65 2.32 15.85
N MET A 63 0.79 3.30 15.56
CA MET A 63 -0.56 3.39 16.08
C MET A 63 -1.57 3.13 14.98
N MET A 64 -2.45 2.15 15.19
CA MET A 64 -3.54 1.82 14.27
C MET A 64 -4.87 2.16 14.93
N ALA A 65 -5.62 3.09 14.33
CA ALA A 65 -6.92 3.54 14.82
C ALA A 65 -8.05 3.04 13.92
N ASP A 66 -8.82 2.09 14.39
CA ASP A 66 -9.98 1.56 13.71
C ASP A 66 -11.25 1.82 14.54
N SER A 67 -12.08 2.77 14.17
CA SER A 67 -11.96 3.70 13.07
C SER A 67 -12.19 5.13 13.58
N SER A 68 -11.59 6.11 12.93
CA SER A 68 -11.81 7.52 13.25
C SER A 68 -13.25 7.98 12.97
N SER A 69 -13.99 7.29 12.11
CA SER A 69 -15.41 7.53 11.86
C SER A 69 -16.25 7.34 13.11
N ARG A 70 -15.97 6.33 13.93
CA ARG A 70 -16.67 6.08 15.19
C ARG A 70 -16.37 7.14 16.25
N TRP A 71 -15.14 7.63 16.25
CA TRP A 71 -14.78 8.77 17.09
C TRP A 71 -15.51 10.04 16.66
N ALA A 72 -15.62 10.32 15.38
CA ALA A 72 -16.37 11.45 14.86
C ALA A 72 -17.88 11.37 15.18
N GLU A 73 -18.47 10.17 15.13
CA GLU A 73 -19.84 9.93 15.60
C GLU A 73 -20.01 10.31 17.07
N ALA A 74 -19.04 9.94 17.91
CA ALA A 74 -19.05 10.33 19.33
C ALA A 74 -18.98 11.84 19.52
N LEU A 75 -18.14 12.53 18.76
CA LEU A 75 -18.09 14.00 18.78
C LEU A 75 -19.42 14.63 18.37
N ARG A 76 -20.06 14.11 17.32
CA ARG A 76 -21.37 14.58 16.86
C ARG A 76 -22.45 14.40 17.95
N GLU A 77 -22.45 13.26 18.61
CA GLU A 77 -23.42 12.99 19.69
C GLU A 77 -23.20 13.91 20.89
N ILE A 78 -21.95 14.14 21.29
CA ILE A 78 -21.62 15.02 22.42
C ILE A 78 -22.01 16.46 22.09
N SER A 79 -21.63 16.98 20.93
CA SER A 79 -21.97 18.35 20.52
C SER A 79 -23.48 18.57 20.43
N GLY A 80 -24.23 17.56 19.93
CA GLY A 80 -25.68 17.60 19.90
C GLY A 80 -26.32 17.66 21.30
N ARG A 81 -25.81 16.88 22.26
CA ARG A 81 -26.27 16.93 23.66
C ARG A 81 -25.93 18.24 24.37
N LEU A 82 -24.83 18.87 23.98
CA LEU A 82 -24.43 20.17 24.51
C LEU A 82 -25.21 21.34 23.87
N GLY A 83 -26.00 21.07 22.82
CA GLY A 83 -26.77 22.10 22.11
C GLY A 83 -25.89 23.01 21.24
N GLU A 84 -24.72 22.54 20.85
CA GLU A 84 -23.85 23.26 19.93
C GLU A 84 -24.49 23.38 18.54
N MET A 85 -24.23 24.48 17.84
CA MET A 85 -24.74 24.65 16.47
C MET A 85 -24.09 23.67 15.52
N PRO A 86 -24.89 22.79 14.85
CA PRO A 86 -24.34 21.81 13.95
C PRO A 86 -23.84 22.43 12.64
N ALA A 87 -22.74 21.90 12.10
CA ALA A 87 -22.28 22.14 10.76
C ALA A 87 -22.76 21.03 9.81
N ASP A 88 -22.02 20.74 8.75
CA ASP A 88 -22.38 19.75 7.74
C ASP A 88 -22.70 18.39 8.35
N GLN A 89 -23.82 17.81 7.93
CA GLN A 89 -24.31 16.49 8.36
C GLN A 89 -24.42 16.31 9.89
N GLY A 90 -24.55 17.41 10.63
CA GLY A 90 -24.70 17.42 12.09
C GLY A 90 -23.40 17.28 12.88
N PHE A 91 -22.26 17.32 12.22
CA PHE A 91 -20.96 17.34 12.89
C PHE A 91 -20.65 18.74 13.47
N PRO A 92 -19.84 18.81 14.54
CA PRO A 92 -19.40 20.10 15.05
C PRO A 92 -18.47 20.81 14.06
N ALA A 93 -18.51 22.14 14.02
CA ALA A 93 -17.66 22.94 13.13
C ALA A 93 -16.14 22.73 13.36
N TYR A 94 -15.76 22.29 14.54
CA TYR A 94 -14.36 22.02 14.91
C TYR A 94 -13.89 20.58 14.59
N LEU A 95 -14.69 19.79 13.88
CA LEU A 95 -14.31 18.41 13.53
C LEU A 95 -12.96 18.36 12.81
N GLY A 96 -12.76 19.19 11.78
CA GLY A 96 -11.52 19.25 11.02
C GLY A 96 -10.32 19.61 11.89
N ALA A 97 -10.47 20.58 12.78
CA ALA A 97 -9.40 20.99 13.70
C ALA A 97 -9.02 19.87 14.68
N LYS A 98 -9.99 19.12 15.19
CA LYS A 98 -9.74 17.99 16.09
C LYS A 98 -9.06 16.82 15.36
N LEU A 99 -9.49 16.49 14.15
CA LEU A 99 -8.82 15.51 13.31
C LEU A 99 -7.37 15.91 13.00
N ALA A 100 -7.14 17.16 12.62
CA ALA A 100 -5.81 17.68 12.38
C ALA A 100 -4.92 17.56 13.62
N SER A 101 -5.41 17.97 14.79
CA SER A 101 -4.64 17.89 16.04
C SER A 101 -4.24 16.46 16.42
N PHE A 102 -5.02 15.47 16.02
CA PHE A 102 -4.69 14.06 16.22
C PHE A 102 -3.63 13.56 15.22
N TYR A 103 -3.85 13.77 13.93
CA TYR A 103 -2.93 13.28 12.90
C TYR A 103 -1.58 14.00 12.87
N GLU A 104 -1.54 15.29 13.28
CA GLU A 104 -0.29 16.07 13.37
C GLU A 104 0.68 15.55 14.44
N ARG A 105 0.22 14.71 15.34
CA ARG A 105 1.09 14.04 16.31
C ARG A 105 1.97 12.92 15.71
N ALA A 106 1.67 12.50 14.49
CA ALA A 106 2.53 11.59 13.74
C ALA A 106 3.79 12.32 13.25
N GLY A 107 4.92 11.66 13.37
CA GLY A 107 6.20 12.20 12.90
C GLY A 107 7.38 11.71 13.71
N SER A 108 8.56 12.13 13.31
CA SER A 108 9.81 11.91 14.04
C SER A 108 10.19 13.16 14.82
N SER A 109 10.55 13.00 16.06
CA SER A 109 10.91 14.10 16.95
C SER A 109 12.17 13.81 17.77
N GLN A 110 12.95 14.86 18.02
CA GLN A 110 14.00 14.84 19.03
C GLN A 110 13.34 14.91 20.41
N CYS A 111 13.59 13.90 21.24
CA CYS A 111 12.96 13.82 22.56
C CYS A 111 13.66 14.75 23.55
N LEU A 112 12.86 15.29 24.48
CA LEU A 112 13.39 16.11 25.58
C LEU A 112 14.13 15.24 26.61
N GLY A 113 15.15 15.83 27.23
CA GLY A 113 15.91 15.19 28.31
C GLY A 113 17.21 14.55 27.84
N SER A 114 17.86 13.86 28.77
CA SER A 114 19.17 13.21 28.58
C SER A 114 19.05 11.70 28.81
N PRO A 115 19.76 10.85 28.05
CA PRO A 115 20.59 11.18 26.87
C PRO A 115 19.78 11.64 25.68
N GLU A 116 20.43 12.27 24.70
CA GLU A 116 19.78 12.62 23.43
C GLU A 116 19.24 11.38 22.72
N ARG A 117 17.99 11.46 22.28
CA ARG A 117 17.32 10.39 21.59
C ARG A 117 16.24 10.93 20.66
N ALA A 118 16.01 10.23 19.57
CA ALA A 118 14.91 10.51 18.66
C ALA A 118 13.90 9.38 18.70
N GLY A 119 12.62 9.71 18.62
CA GLY A 119 11.53 8.76 18.54
C GLY A 119 10.56 9.13 17.43
N SER A 120 9.70 8.21 17.06
CA SER A 120 8.72 8.46 15.99
C SER A 120 7.37 7.82 16.28
N ILE A 121 6.31 8.43 15.73
CA ILE A 121 4.97 7.87 15.70
C ILE A 121 4.51 7.82 14.24
N SER A 122 4.05 6.64 13.81
CA SER A 122 3.31 6.47 12.57
C SER A 122 1.85 6.17 12.90
N ILE A 123 0.92 6.94 12.35
CA ILE A 123 -0.52 6.75 12.57
C ILE A 123 -1.13 6.19 11.29
N VAL A 124 -1.81 5.06 11.41
CA VAL A 124 -2.66 4.48 10.36
C VAL A 124 -4.11 4.58 10.86
N GLY A 125 -4.87 5.48 10.28
CA GLY A 125 -6.28 5.70 10.61
C GLY A 125 -7.19 5.05 9.57
N ALA A 126 -8.09 4.17 10.02
CA ALA A 126 -9.16 3.67 9.17
C ALA A 126 -10.32 4.66 9.17
N VAL A 127 -10.85 4.94 7.98
CA VAL A 127 -12.03 5.77 7.76
C VAL A 127 -13.04 4.96 6.97
N SER A 128 -14.28 4.94 7.41
CA SER A 128 -15.36 4.21 6.76
C SER A 128 -16.43 5.20 6.28
N PRO A 129 -16.31 5.74 5.05
CA PRO A 129 -17.31 6.66 4.52
C PRO A 129 -18.65 5.95 4.31
N PRO A 130 -19.77 6.52 4.78
CA PRO A 130 -21.09 5.94 4.58
C PRO A 130 -21.40 5.80 3.09
N GLY A 131 -21.80 4.59 2.66
CA GLY A 131 -22.10 4.31 1.26
C GLY A 131 -20.91 4.42 0.29
N GLY A 132 -19.69 4.58 0.79
CA GLY A 132 -18.51 4.80 -0.04
C GLY A 132 -18.39 6.23 -0.58
N ASP A 133 -19.11 7.18 0.00
CA ASP A 133 -19.12 8.57 -0.41
C ASP A 133 -17.97 9.36 0.25
N PHE A 134 -16.98 9.75 -0.55
CA PHE A 134 -15.82 10.52 -0.10
C PHE A 134 -16.13 11.99 0.18
N SER A 135 -17.33 12.48 -0.13
CA SER A 135 -17.79 13.83 0.23
C SER A 135 -18.25 13.93 1.69
N ASP A 136 -18.34 12.78 2.39
CA ASP A 136 -18.59 12.75 3.84
C ASP A 136 -17.62 13.67 4.61
N PRO A 137 -18.10 14.51 5.56
CA PRO A 137 -17.27 15.48 6.25
C PRO A 137 -16.04 14.91 6.96
N VAL A 138 -16.16 13.72 7.54
CA VAL A 138 -15.03 13.04 8.21
C VAL A 138 -13.98 12.64 7.21
N THR A 139 -14.40 12.02 6.11
CA THR A 139 -13.52 11.53 5.05
C THR A 139 -12.82 12.69 4.34
N SER A 140 -13.57 13.70 3.90
CA SER A 140 -13.00 14.86 3.19
C SER A 140 -12.03 15.66 4.06
N SER A 141 -12.35 15.88 5.35
CA SER A 141 -11.45 16.52 6.30
C SER A 141 -10.18 15.71 6.52
N THR A 142 -10.31 14.38 6.66
CA THR A 142 -9.15 13.49 6.85
C THR A 142 -8.23 13.52 5.63
N LEU A 143 -8.78 13.42 4.41
CA LEU A 143 -8.01 13.51 3.16
C LEU A 143 -7.26 14.84 3.01
N GLY A 144 -7.82 15.92 3.50
CA GLY A 144 -7.14 17.22 3.51
C GLY A 144 -5.94 17.30 4.46
N ILE A 145 -5.89 16.46 5.48
CA ILE A 145 -4.88 16.49 6.54
C ILE A 145 -3.77 15.47 6.31
N VAL A 146 -4.12 14.23 5.93
CA VAL A 146 -3.15 13.12 5.83
C VAL A 146 -2.21 13.25 4.64
N GLN A 147 -1.00 12.73 4.80
CA GLN A 147 0.02 12.78 3.75
C GLN A 147 -0.02 11.53 2.85
N VAL A 148 -0.60 10.45 3.31
CA VAL A 148 -0.73 9.19 2.58
C VAL A 148 -2.17 8.72 2.64
N PHE A 149 -2.67 8.26 1.52
CA PHE A 149 -4.01 7.71 1.40
C PHE A 149 -3.98 6.37 0.66
N TRP A 150 -4.57 5.35 1.27
CA TRP A 150 -4.83 4.05 0.67
C TRP A 150 -6.34 3.91 0.43
N GLY A 151 -6.75 4.14 -0.80
CA GLY A 151 -8.15 4.04 -1.20
C GLY A 151 -8.54 2.57 -1.41
N LEU A 152 -9.43 2.05 -0.58
CA LEU A 152 -9.94 0.69 -0.73
C LEU A 152 -11.11 0.67 -1.72
N ASP A 153 -11.06 -0.27 -2.67
CA ASP A 153 -12.04 -0.41 -3.73
C ASP A 153 -12.86 -1.69 -3.52
N LYS A 154 -14.19 -1.53 -3.45
CA LYS A 154 -15.14 -2.64 -3.29
C LYS A 154 -15.12 -3.62 -4.47
N LYS A 155 -14.90 -3.13 -5.70
CA LYS A 155 -14.87 -3.98 -6.90
C LYS A 155 -13.64 -4.89 -6.88
N LEU A 156 -12.48 -4.39 -6.43
CA LEU A 156 -11.27 -5.20 -6.24
C LEU A 156 -11.50 -6.28 -5.18
N ALA A 157 -12.09 -5.93 -4.03
CA ALA A 157 -12.44 -6.90 -2.99
C ALA A 157 -13.40 -7.99 -3.47
N GLN A 158 -14.43 -7.63 -4.26
CA GLN A 158 -15.35 -8.58 -4.87
C GLN A 158 -14.66 -9.55 -5.84
N ARG A 159 -13.63 -9.12 -6.53
CA ARG A 159 -12.78 -9.96 -7.39
C ARG A 159 -11.75 -10.79 -6.60
N LYS A 160 -11.74 -10.69 -5.29
CA LYS A 160 -10.76 -11.32 -4.39
C LYS A 160 -9.32 -10.84 -4.65
N HIS A 161 -9.17 -9.63 -5.15
CA HIS A 161 -7.87 -8.95 -5.29
C HIS A 161 -7.53 -8.26 -3.97
N PHE A 162 -6.49 -8.74 -3.28
CA PHE A 162 -6.04 -8.21 -2.00
C PHE A 162 -4.54 -7.90 -2.04
N PRO A 163 -4.09 -6.82 -1.36
CA PRO A 163 -4.90 -5.76 -0.76
C PRO A 163 -5.74 -5.01 -1.83
N SER A 164 -6.99 -4.67 -1.47
CA SER A 164 -7.95 -4.05 -2.40
C SER A 164 -7.69 -2.56 -2.62
N ILE A 165 -6.43 -2.17 -2.79
CA ILE A 165 -5.99 -0.78 -2.93
C ILE A 165 -6.15 -0.33 -4.38
N ASN A 166 -6.91 0.75 -4.58
CA ASN A 166 -7.04 1.40 -5.86
C ASN A 166 -5.83 2.29 -6.12
N THR A 167 -5.03 1.94 -7.12
CA THR A 167 -3.78 2.61 -7.45
C THR A 167 -3.97 4.03 -8.01
N ALA A 168 -5.10 4.30 -8.66
CA ALA A 168 -5.40 5.62 -9.22
C ALA A 168 -5.80 6.64 -8.14
N MET A 169 -6.55 6.20 -7.11
CA MET A 169 -7.02 7.06 -6.04
C MET A 169 -5.99 7.24 -4.92
N SER A 170 -5.12 6.26 -4.73
CA SER A 170 -4.15 6.23 -3.64
C SER A 170 -2.94 7.11 -3.95
N TYR A 171 -2.42 7.78 -2.93
CA TYR A 171 -1.26 8.65 -3.06
C TYR A 171 -0.38 8.67 -1.82
N SER A 172 0.86 9.11 -2.01
CA SER A 172 1.78 9.47 -0.93
C SER A 172 2.49 10.77 -1.30
N LYS A 173 2.48 11.73 -0.37
CA LYS A 173 3.25 12.97 -0.49
C LYS A 173 4.72 12.80 -0.04
N TYR A 174 5.08 11.63 0.46
CA TYR A 174 6.43 11.33 0.95
C TYR A 174 7.37 10.79 -0.13
N THR A 175 6.93 10.60 -1.37
CA THR A 175 7.75 10.00 -2.42
C THR A 175 9.13 10.65 -2.56
N ASN A 176 9.20 11.97 -2.68
CA ASN A 176 10.45 12.71 -2.81
C ASN A 176 11.36 12.62 -1.58
N VAL A 177 10.79 12.48 -0.39
CA VAL A 177 11.55 12.33 0.85
C VAL A 177 12.13 10.92 0.94
N LEU A 178 11.35 9.92 0.55
CA LEU A 178 11.74 8.51 0.56
C LEU A 178 12.76 8.17 -0.53
N ASP A 179 12.85 8.92 -1.60
CA ASP A 179 13.84 8.70 -2.66
C ASP A 179 15.27 8.67 -2.11
N LYS A 180 15.57 9.52 -1.12
CA LYS A 180 16.87 9.51 -0.43
C LYS A 180 17.15 8.20 0.33
N PHE A 181 16.12 7.59 0.86
CA PHE A 181 16.22 6.28 1.53
C PHE A 181 16.50 5.18 0.51
N TYR A 182 15.73 5.15 -0.59
CA TYR A 182 15.91 4.13 -1.62
C TYR A 182 17.24 4.25 -2.36
N GLN A 183 17.72 5.46 -2.62
CA GLN A 183 18.98 5.70 -3.33
C GLN A 183 20.21 5.04 -2.68
N LYS A 184 20.14 4.73 -1.40
CA LYS A 184 21.25 4.12 -0.68
C LYS A 184 21.40 2.64 -1.04
N ASP A 185 20.32 1.87 -1.00
CA ASP A 185 20.36 0.42 -1.12
C ASP A 185 19.56 -0.09 -2.35
N HIS A 186 18.67 0.72 -2.89
CA HIS A 186 17.75 0.41 -4.00
C HIS A 186 17.63 1.59 -4.97
N PRO A 187 18.69 1.98 -5.68
CA PRO A 187 18.72 3.20 -6.49
C PRO A 187 17.73 3.22 -7.67
N ASP A 188 17.41 2.04 -8.21
CA ASP A 188 16.48 1.91 -9.33
C ASP A 188 14.99 1.94 -8.90
N PHE A 189 14.72 1.71 -7.62
CA PHE A 189 13.36 1.56 -7.10
C PHE A 189 12.45 2.78 -7.40
N PRO A 190 12.85 4.04 -7.17
CA PRO A 190 12.01 5.20 -7.47
C PRO A 190 11.62 5.28 -8.94
N LYS A 191 12.56 5.04 -9.84
CA LYS A 191 12.32 5.05 -11.29
C LYS A 191 11.34 3.94 -11.70
N LEU A 192 11.55 2.73 -11.23
CA LEU A 192 10.67 1.59 -11.51
C LEU A 192 9.26 1.82 -10.98
N ARG A 193 9.12 2.36 -9.77
CA ARG A 193 7.83 2.74 -9.19
C ARG A 193 7.08 3.72 -10.09
N ASP A 194 7.76 4.77 -10.55
CA ASP A 194 7.13 5.80 -11.38
C ASP A 194 6.74 5.26 -12.76
N GLN A 195 7.56 4.40 -13.38
CA GLN A 195 7.23 3.70 -14.62
C GLN A 195 6.00 2.79 -14.47
N ILE A 196 5.94 2.00 -13.41
CA ILE A 196 4.76 1.14 -13.15
C ILE A 196 3.52 1.99 -12.91
N ARG A 197 3.63 3.09 -12.19
CA ARG A 197 2.51 4.00 -11.97
C ARG A 197 1.99 4.59 -13.28
N GLU A 198 2.89 5.03 -14.15
CA GLU A 198 2.54 5.52 -15.49
C GLU A 198 1.85 4.44 -16.34
N LEU A 199 2.41 3.23 -16.35
CA LEU A 199 1.82 2.08 -17.05
C LEU A 199 0.39 1.79 -16.56
N LEU A 200 0.18 1.75 -15.25
CA LEU A 200 -1.14 1.48 -14.66
C LEU A 200 -2.14 2.61 -14.99
N THR A 201 -1.72 3.87 -14.95
CA THR A 201 -2.56 5.01 -15.33
C THR A 201 -2.96 4.93 -16.80
N ASN A 202 -1.99 4.71 -17.69
CA ASN A 202 -2.26 4.54 -19.12
C ASN A 202 -3.20 3.35 -19.39
N SER A 203 -3.06 2.25 -18.64
CA SER A 203 -3.96 1.10 -18.78
C SER A 203 -5.41 1.42 -18.40
N GLU A 204 -5.64 2.28 -17.42
CA GLU A 204 -6.99 2.69 -17.01
C GLU A 204 -7.67 3.57 -18.09
N ASP A 205 -6.91 4.47 -18.70
CA ASP A 205 -7.41 5.28 -19.82
C ASP A 205 -7.75 4.39 -21.03
N LEU A 206 -6.87 3.42 -21.34
CA LEU A 206 -7.12 2.46 -22.42
C LEU A 206 -8.31 1.53 -22.11
N ASP A 207 -8.52 1.12 -20.85
CA ASP A 207 -9.68 0.32 -20.45
C ASP A 207 -11.00 1.06 -20.73
N GLN A 208 -11.05 2.39 -20.58
CA GLN A 208 -12.22 3.19 -20.96
C GLN A 208 -12.45 3.16 -22.48
N VAL A 209 -11.38 3.27 -23.27
CA VAL A 209 -11.47 3.16 -24.73
C VAL A 209 -11.94 1.76 -25.16
N VAL A 210 -11.42 0.71 -24.52
CA VAL A 210 -11.84 -0.68 -24.80
C VAL A 210 -13.32 -0.91 -24.54
N GLN A 211 -13.88 -0.29 -23.50
CA GLN A 211 -15.33 -0.38 -23.24
C GLN A 211 -16.18 0.22 -24.35
N LEU A 212 -15.66 1.20 -25.09
CA LEU A 212 -16.38 1.88 -26.16
C LEU A 212 -16.21 1.19 -27.53
N VAL A 213 -15.00 0.80 -27.87
CA VAL A 213 -14.67 0.33 -29.24
C VAL A 213 -14.18 -1.11 -29.32
N GLY A 214 -13.96 -1.76 -28.19
CA GLY A 214 -13.45 -3.13 -28.10
C GLY A 214 -11.91 -3.22 -28.20
N LYS A 215 -11.34 -4.26 -27.61
CA LYS A 215 -9.87 -4.49 -27.57
C LYS A 215 -9.25 -4.71 -28.94
N SER A 216 -10.00 -5.22 -29.90
CA SER A 216 -9.53 -5.47 -31.27
C SER A 216 -9.21 -4.21 -32.06
N ALA A 217 -9.82 -3.09 -31.69
CA ALA A 217 -9.60 -1.80 -32.35
C ALA A 217 -8.30 -1.09 -31.91
N LEU A 218 -7.67 -1.56 -30.82
CA LEU A 218 -6.43 -0.98 -30.33
C LEU A 218 -5.22 -1.36 -31.18
N GLY A 219 -4.26 -0.45 -31.25
CA GLY A 219 -2.93 -0.74 -31.77
C GLY A 219 -2.16 -1.75 -30.92
N ASP A 220 -1.17 -2.39 -31.48
CA ASP A 220 -0.37 -3.39 -30.76
C ASP A 220 0.41 -2.81 -29.56
N PRO A 221 0.96 -1.58 -29.59
CA PRO A 221 1.55 -0.95 -28.44
C PRO A 221 0.58 -0.79 -27.24
N ASP A 222 -0.67 -0.45 -27.52
CA ASP A 222 -1.70 -0.29 -26.49
C ASP A 222 -2.13 -1.64 -25.91
N LYS A 223 -2.17 -2.68 -26.74
CA LYS A 223 -2.45 -4.05 -26.27
C LYS A 223 -1.36 -4.56 -25.32
N ILE A 224 -0.09 -4.21 -25.57
CA ILE A 224 1.02 -4.53 -24.66
C ILE A 224 0.79 -3.87 -23.30
N ILE A 225 0.45 -2.58 -23.27
CA ILE A 225 0.18 -1.85 -22.03
C ILE A 225 -0.91 -2.54 -21.22
N LEU A 226 -2.02 -2.92 -21.86
CA LEU A 226 -3.12 -3.62 -21.19
C LEU A 226 -2.71 -4.99 -20.66
N ASP A 227 -2.00 -5.78 -21.45
CA ASP A 227 -1.61 -7.14 -21.07
C ASP A 227 -0.55 -7.13 -19.94
N VAL A 228 0.43 -6.24 -20.00
CA VAL A 228 1.43 -6.09 -18.92
C VAL A 228 0.80 -5.52 -17.65
N ALA A 229 -0.09 -4.54 -17.77
CA ALA A 229 -0.82 -4.02 -16.61
C ALA A 229 -1.69 -5.09 -15.94
N ALA A 230 -2.31 -5.98 -16.71
CA ALA A 230 -3.06 -7.11 -16.16
C ALA A 230 -2.14 -8.07 -15.39
N MET A 231 -0.98 -8.42 -15.95
CA MET A 231 0.01 -9.25 -15.24
C MET A 231 0.50 -8.56 -13.95
N LEU A 232 0.80 -7.26 -13.99
CA LEU A 232 1.19 -6.51 -12.79
C LEU A 232 0.10 -6.52 -11.72
N LYS A 233 -1.16 -6.33 -12.10
CA LYS A 233 -2.29 -6.35 -11.16
C LYS A 233 -2.46 -7.72 -10.52
N ASP A 234 -2.39 -8.79 -11.30
CA ASP A 234 -2.70 -10.15 -10.84
C ASP A 234 -1.51 -10.85 -10.17
N ASP A 235 -0.30 -10.65 -10.70
CA ASP A 235 0.89 -11.42 -10.31
C ASP A 235 1.88 -10.65 -9.45
N PHE A 236 1.73 -9.32 -9.33
CA PHE A 236 2.61 -8.49 -8.50
C PHE A 236 1.86 -7.72 -7.40
N LEU A 237 0.82 -6.96 -7.75
CA LEU A 237 0.08 -6.15 -6.78
C LEU A 237 -0.84 -6.97 -5.89
N GLN A 238 -1.43 -8.04 -6.43
CA GLN A 238 -2.20 -8.97 -5.62
C GLN A 238 -1.27 -9.77 -4.71
N GLN A 239 -1.56 -9.78 -3.42
CA GLN A 239 -0.78 -10.48 -2.40
C GLN A 239 -1.70 -11.26 -1.46
N ASN A 240 -1.21 -12.42 -0.99
CA ASN A 240 -1.90 -13.24 -0.03
C ASN A 240 -1.12 -13.28 1.29
N GLY A 241 -1.60 -12.55 2.30
CA GLY A 241 -0.96 -12.49 3.61
C GLY A 241 -0.91 -13.81 4.40
N TYR A 242 -1.57 -14.86 3.91
CA TYR A 242 -1.53 -16.21 4.51
C TYR A 242 -0.51 -17.15 3.83
N SER A 243 0.17 -16.70 2.78
CA SER A 243 1.19 -17.50 2.10
C SER A 243 2.59 -17.03 2.47
N ASP A 244 3.49 -17.99 2.66
CA ASP A 244 4.87 -17.72 3.10
C ASP A 244 5.65 -16.85 2.12
N TYR A 245 5.32 -16.92 0.84
CA TYR A 245 5.98 -16.12 -0.21
C TYR A 245 5.49 -14.66 -0.28
N ASP A 246 4.28 -14.34 0.23
CA ASP A 246 3.68 -13.00 0.20
C ASP A 246 3.59 -12.35 1.59
N GLN A 247 3.54 -13.13 2.67
CA GLN A 247 3.40 -12.61 4.05
C GLN A 247 4.50 -11.60 4.38
N PHE A 248 5.70 -11.85 3.91
CA PHE A 248 6.82 -10.93 3.95
C PHE A 248 7.56 -10.92 2.63
N CYS A 249 7.40 -9.84 1.86
CA CYS A 249 8.12 -9.63 0.62
C CYS A 249 9.19 -8.54 0.83
N PRO A 250 10.49 -8.88 0.87
CA PRO A 250 11.55 -7.92 1.07
C PRO A 250 11.70 -7.00 -0.15
N LEU A 251 12.27 -5.81 0.07
CA LEU A 251 12.43 -4.80 -0.99
C LEU A 251 13.26 -5.30 -2.17
N TRP A 252 14.31 -6.09 -1.94
CA TRP A 252 15.11 -6.65 -3.03
C TRP A 252 14.29 -7.53 -3.97
N LYS A 253 13.40 -8.39 -3.42
CA LYS A 253 12.51 -9.23 -4.23
C LYS A 253 11.50 -8.37 -5.01
N THR A 254 10.91 -7.38 -4.34
CA THR A 254 10.00 -6.42 -4.97
C THR A 254 10.67 -5.69 -6.12
N GLU A 255 11.88 -5.19 -5.94
CA GLU A 255 12.65 -4.49 -6.97
C GLU A 255 12.96 -5.38 -8.18
N TYR A 256 13.37 -6.63 -7.97
CA TYR A 256 13.58 -7.61 -9.05
C TYR A 256 12.30 -7.86 -9.85
N MET A 257 11.17 -8.03 -9.18
CA MET A 257 9.89 -8.23 -9.87
C MET A 257 9.51 -6.99 -10.69
N MET A 258 9.63 -5.80 -10.11
CA MET A 258 9.36 -4.54 -10.83
C MET A 258 10.25 -4.42 -12.07
N LYS A 259 11.54 -4.69 -11.93
CA LYS A 259 12.52 -4.65 -13.02
C LYS A 259 12.17 -5.64 -14.12
N ALA A 260 11.77 -6.86 -13.76
CA ALA A 260 11.42 -7.90 -14.72
C ALA A 260 10.17 -7.54 -15.54
N PHE A 261 9.12 -7.04 -14.93
CA PHE A 261 7.92 -6.59 -15.64
C PHE A 261 8.19 -5.40 -16.55
N MET A 262 8.97 -4.43 -16.09
CA MET A 262 9.29 -3.24 -16.90
C MET A 262 10.22 -3.60 -18.05
N GLN A 263 11.20 -4.47 -17.86
CA GLN A 263 12.05 -4.97 -18.94
C GLN A 263 11.22 -5.72 -19.99
N PHE A 264 10.30 -6.57 -19.57
CA PHE A 264 9.39 -7.26 -20.50
C PHE A 264 8.57 -6.28 -21.34
N GLN A 265 8.04 -5.24 -20.71
CA GLN A 265 7.30 -4.19 -21.42
C GLN A 265 8.18 -3.49 -22.46
N ASP A 266 9.37 -3.07 -22.07
CA ASP A 266 10.29 -2.35 -22.95
C ASP A 266 10.73 -3.20 -24.14
N GLU A 267 11.07 -4.47 -23.93
CA GLU A 267 11.43 -5.40 -25.00
C GLU A 267 10.25 -5.69 -25.93
N ALA A 268 9.04 -5.88 -25.39
CA ALA A 268 7.82 -6.08 -26.17
C ALA A 268 7.50 -4.86 -27.04
N GLN A 269 7.63 -3.65 -26.50
CA GLN A 269 7.42 -2.41 -27.25
C GLN A 269 8.44 -2.27 -28.39
N LYS A 270 9.72 -2.54 -28.15
CA LYS A 270 10.77 -2.53 -29.17
C LYS A 270 10.49 -3.53 -30.30
N ALA A 271 10.09 -4.76 -29.94
CA ALA A 271 9.78 -5.79 -30.93
C ALA A 271 8.62 -5.37 -31.86
N VAL A 272 7.57 -4.76 -31.30
CA VAL A 272 6.44 -4.26 -32.08
C VAL A 272 6.82 -3.02 -32.92
N GLN A 273 7.65 -2.12 -32.38
CA GLN A 273 8.20 -1.00 -33.16
C GLN A 273 9.07 -1.48 -34.33
N GLY A 274 9.73 -2.63 -34.17
CA GLY A 274 10.48 -3.33 -35.23
C GLY A 274 9.60 -3.97 -36.32
N GLY A 275 8.26 -3.88 -36.20
CA GLY A 275 7.31 -4.37 -37.21
C GLY A 275 6.68 -5.73 -36.90
N LEU A 276 6.96 -6.33 -35.75
CA LEU A 276 6.31 -7.59 -35.33
C LEU A 276 4.91 -7.32 -34.79
N SER A 277 3.97 -8.26 -35.02
CA SER A 277 2.67 -8.18 -34.36
C SER A 277 2.74 -8.61 -32.91
N TRP A 278 1.96 -7.97 -32.04
CA TRP A 278 1.90 -8.35 -30.62
C TRP A 278 1.47 -9.81 -30.43
N SER A 279 0.57 -10.33 -31.25
CA SER A 279 0.16 -11.73 -31.19
C SER A 279 1.35 -12.69 -31.36
N LYS A 280 2.22 -12.44 -32.36
CA LYS A 280 3.42 -13.27 -32.59
C LYS A 280 4.39 -13.17 -31.42
N VAL A 281 4.68 -11.96 -30.96
CA VAL A 281 5.58 -11.73 -29.81
C VAL A 281 5.06 -12.39 -28.55
N ARG A 282 3.78 -12.26 -28.25
CA ARG A 282 3.13 -12.84 -27.08
C ARG A 282 3.21 -14.37 -27.08
N GLU A 283 2.96 -15.01 -28.21
CA GLU A 283 3.05 -16.47 -28.36
C GLU A 283 4.48 -16.94 -28.19
N SER A 284 5.43 -16.31 -28.86
CA SER A 284 6.85 -16.66 -28.80
C SER A 284 7.48 -16.48 -27.43
N THR A 285 6.96 -15.55 -26.61
CA THR A 285 7.46 -15.24 -25.26
C THR A 285 6.63 -15.85 -24.14
N SER A 286 5.76 -16.83 -24.43
CA SER A 286 4.85 -17.43 -23.44
C SER A 286 5.58 -18.04 -22.25
N GLU A 287 6.75 -18.66 -22.46
CA GLU A 287 7.58 -19.21 -21.38
C GLU A 287 8.13 -18.12 -20.45
N ILE A 288 8.55 -16.99 -21.02
CA ILE A 288 9.03 -15.84 -20.25
C ILE A 288 7.88 -15.25 -19.41
N GLN A 289 6.68 -15.09 -20.00
CA GLN A 289 5.51 -14.63 -19.27
C GLN A 289 5.15 -15.58 -18.11
N HIS A 290 5.28 -16.88 -18.32
CA HIS A 290 5.08 -17.86 -17.25
C HIS A 290 6.15 -17.71 -16.14
N GLY A 291 7.40 -17.51 -16.52
CA GLY A 291 8.50 -17.23 -15.60
C GLY A 291 8.25 -15.98 -14.75
N LEU A 292 7.79 -14.88 -15.38
CA LEU A 292 7.43 -13.63 -14.68
C LEU A 292 6.35 -13.84 -13.62
N ARG A 293 5.28 -14.56 -13.98
CA ARG A 293 4.19 -14.88 -13.04
C ARG A 293 4.64 -15.73 -11.86
N ASN A 294 5.63 -16.61 -12.10
CA ASN A 294 6.15 -17.51 -11.08
C ASN A 294 7.16 -16.86 -10.13
N MET A 295 7.75 -15.72 -10.47
CA MET A 295 8.69 -15.01 -9.58
C MET A 295 8.13 -14.79 -8.17
N LYS A 296 6.85 -14.48 -8.08
CA LYS A 296 6.13 -14.26 -6.84
C LYS A 296 6.24 -15.43 -5.86
N PHE A 297 6.18 -16.66 -6.35
CA PHE A 297 6.11 -17.88 -5.53
C PHE A 297 7.46 -18.33 -4.96
N GLU A 298 8.57 -17.68 -5.34
CA GLU A 298 9.88 -17.95 -4.71
C GLU A 298 9.88 -17.46 -3.28
N LEU A 299 10.29 -18.32 -2.34
CA LEU A 299 10.42 -17.97 -0.92
C LEU A 299 11.61 -17.02 -0.72
N PRO A 300 11.45 -15.95 0.08
CA PRO A 300 12.50 -14.95 0.27
C PRO A 300 13.61 -15.36 1.27
N ASP A 301 13.70 -16.66 1.60
CA ASP A 301 14.59 -17.15 2.66
C ASP A 301 16.08 -17.14 2.27
N ASN A 302 16.39 -17.27 0.97
CA ASN A 302 17.75 -17.26 0.43
C ASN A 302 17.88 -16.26 -0.71
N GLU A 303 18.27 -15.03 -0.36
CA GLU A 303 18.41 -13.91 -1.30
C GLU A 303 19.38 -14.24 -2.45
N GLU A 304 20.54 -14.85 -2.16
CA GLU A 304 21.55 -15.13 -3.19
C GLU A 304 21.07 -16.14 -4.23
N GLU A 305 20.36 -17.18 -3.80
CA GLU A 305 19.84 -18.21 -4.69
C GLU A 305 18.69 -17.68 -5.55
N VAL A 306 17.75 -16.98 -4.92
CA VAL A 306 16.59 -16.42 -5.61
C VAL A 306 17.00 -15.33 -6.59
N SER A 307 17.93 -14.45 -6.20
CA SER A 307 18.47 -13.43 -7.09
C SER A 307 19.14 -14.02 -8.33
N LYS A 308 19.91 -15.10 -8.19
CA LYS A 308 20.49 -15.80 -9.33
C LYS A 308 19.42 -16.37 -10.29
N LYS A 309 18.33 -16.92 -9.76
CA LYS A 309 17.21 -17.37 -10.59
C LYS A 309 16.56 -16.22 -11.36
N TYR A 310 16.41 -15.07 -10.70
CA TYR A 310 15.84 -13.88 -11.33
C TYR A 310 16.77 -13.30 -12.39
N ASP A 311 18.07 -13.25 -12.14
CA ASP A 311 19.06 -12.82 -13.14
C ASP A 311 19.05 -13.73 -14.38
N GLN A 312 18.94 -15.04 -14.18
CA GLN A 312 18.79 -16.01 -15.29
C GLN A 312 17.51 -15.76 -16.09
N LEU A 313 16.40 -15.46 -15.42
CA LEU A 313 15.14 -15.13 -16.11
C LEU A 313 15.28 -13.86 -16.94
N LEU A 314 15.88 -12.80 -16.39
CA LEU A 314 16.12 -11.55 -17.09
C LEU A 314 17.02 -11.73 -18.31
N GLN A 315 18.07 -12.52 -18.18
CA GLN A 315 18.96 -12.86 -19.28
C GLN A 315 18.23 -13.66 -20.37
N SER A 316 17.52 -14.74 -19.98
CA SER A 316 16.72 -15.55 -20.91
C SER A 316 15.65 -14.73 -21.63
N MET A 317 15.08 -13.73 -20.98
CA MET A 317 14.15 -12.79 -21.58
C MET A 317 14.84 -12.00 -22.70
N SER A 318 15.99 -11.39 -22.44
CA SER A 318 16.72 -10.63 -23.45
C SER A 318 17.14 -11.49 -24.63
N GLU A 319 17.63 -12.70 -24.39
CA GLU A 319 18.01 -13.66 -25.44
C GLU A 319 16.80 -14.07 -26.30
N LYS A 320 15.65 -14.30 -25.65
CA LYS A 320 14.42 -14.70 -26.34
C LYS A 320 13.89 -13.57 -27.23
N PHE A 321 13.85 -12.34 -26.73
CA PHE A 321 13.43 -11.20 -27.54
C PHE A 321 14.39 -10.92 -28.70
N ALA A 322 15.71 -11.08 -28.52
CA ALA A 322 16.67 -10.97 -29.60
C ALA A 322 16.38 -11.99 -30.70
N SER A 323 16.14 -13.28 -30.35
CA SER A 323 15.83 -14.31 -31.32
C SER A 323 14.51 -14.07 -32.08
N VAL A 324 13.50 -13.53 -31.41
CA VAL A 324 12.19 -13.22 -32.02
C VAL A 324 12.26 -12.04 -32.97
N THR A 325 13.20 -11.12 -32.78
CA THR A 325 13.40 -9.96 -33.68
C THR A 325 14.28 -10.26 -34.88
N GLU A 326 15.07 -11.36 -34.86
CA GLU A 326 15.90 -11.82 -35.98
C GLU A 326 15.11 -12.71 -36.98
N ASP A 327 14.01 -13.36 -36.55
CA ASP A 327 13.08 -14.16 -37.38
C ASP A 327 11.94 -13.33 -38.00
#